data_0d188d11c31eb7bb4d7750e196051e80
#
_entry.id   0d188d11c31eb7bb4d7750e196051e80
#
_cell.length_a   1.000
_cell.length_b   1.000
_cell.length_c   1.000
_cell.angle_alpha   90.00
_cell.angle_beta   90.00
_cell.angle_gamma   90.00
#
_symmetry.space_group_name_H-M   'P 1'
#
loop_
_entity.id
_entity.type
_entity.pdbx_description
1 polymer ?
#
loop_
_entity_poly.entity_id
_entity_poly.type
_entity_poly.pdbx_seq_one_letter_code
_entity_poly.pdbx_strand_id
1 'polypeptide(L)'
;LKTKKPEQSKLDKKAARSTLVTFGASLGALAVSLAVFYGVWVLYNAPSITMQLGDGIYNTEYYTPENSNKELPFYWCKKSAKIKLVNPQLNTERYTFTFTVGDYFFDISDRPSITITFGDSSQTFVVSQENMKIRYTVDVPFGESAIDISYSGKRVDAPQDSRTLYFVMVQPQLERIK
;
A
#
# COMPACT_ATOMS: atom_id res chain seq x y z
N LEU A 1 -22.03 -44.11 -69.08
CA LEU A 1 -21.87 -44.05 -67.56
C LEU A 1 -21.55 -42.64 -67.15
N LYS A 2 -22.55 -41.91 -66.62
CA LYS A 2 -22.30 -40.59 -65.99
C LYS A 2 -22.07 -40.82 -64.53
N THR A 3 -20.84 -40.58 -64.08
CA THR A 3 -20.42 -40.65 -62.70
C THR A 3 -20.99 -39.48 -61.93
N LYS A 4 -21.85 -39.72 -60.92
CA LYS A 4 -22.36 -38.79 -59.93
C LYS A 4 -21.23 -38.40 -58.94
N LYS A 5 -20.50 -37.33 -59.19
CA LYS A 5 -19.41 -36.88 -58.30
C LYS A 5 -19.51 -35.47 -57.80
N PRO A 6 -20.65 -34.74 -57.71
CA PRO A 6 -20.64 -33.40 -57.08
C PRO A 6 -21.26 -33.30 -55.69
N GLU A 7 -21.97 -34.31 -55.20
CA GLU A 7 -22.75 -34.19 -53.96
C GLU A 7 -21.86 -34.42 -52.69
N GLN A 8 -20.95 -35.37 -52.80
CA GLN A 8 -20.05 -35.73 -51.74
C GLN A 8 -19.07 -34.55 -51.35
N SER A 9 -18.58 -33.84 -52.38
CA SER A 9 -17.71 -32.66 -52.18
C SER A 9 -18.38 -31.46 -51.46
N LYS A 10 -19.71 -31.31 -51.59
CA LYS A 10 -20.47 -30.27 -50.88
C LYS A 10 -20.73 -30.64 -49.41
N LEU A 11 -20.96 -31.91 -49.12
CA LEU A 11 -21.11 -32.45 -47.76
C LEU A 11 -19.82 -32.32 -46.96
N ASP A 12 -18.69 -32.68 -47.58
CA ASP A 12 -17.36 -32.57 -46.93
C ASP A 12 -16.98 -31.12 -46.60
N LYS A 13 -17.29 -30.18 -47.52
CA LYS A 13 -17.06 -28.73 -47.28
C LYS A 13 -17.96 -28.17 -46.20
N LYS A 14 -19.20 -28.66 -46.05
CA LYS A 14 -20.12 -28.23 -45.01
C LYS A 14 -19.73 -28.78 -43.64
N ALA A 15 -19.28 -30.05 -43.60
CA ALA A 15 -18.77 -30.70 -42.41
C ALA A 15 -17.47 -29.99 -41.93
N ALA A 16 -16.53 -29.73 -42.84
CA ALA A 16 -15.30 -29.02 -42.51
C ALA A 16 -15.53 -27.58 -41.98
N ARG A 17 -16.50 -26.86 -42.58
CA ARG A 17 -16.91 -25.53 -42.09
C ARG A 17 -17.56 -25.58 -40.71
N SER A 18 -18.42 -26.56 -40.46
CA SER A 18 -19.06 -26.75 -39.16
C SER A 18 -18.02 -27.07 -38.10
N THR A 19 -17.06 -27.96 -38.39
CA THR A 19 -15.97 -28.30 -37.45
C THR A 19 -15.07 -27.10 -37.15
N LEU A 20 -14.76 -26.28 -38.17
CA LEU A 20 -13.92 -25.08 -37.98
C LEU A 20 -14.62 -24.03 -37.13
N VAL A 21 -15.91 -23.81 -37.30
CA VAL A 21 -16.70 -22.86 -36.50
C VAL A 21 -16.82 -23.36 -35.06
N THR A 22 -17.08 -24.65 -34.87
CA THR A 22 -17.16 -25.22 -33.52
C THR A 22 -15.81 -25.14 -32.80
N PHE A 23 -14.71 -25.44 -33.49
CA PHE A 23 -13.35 -25.32 -32.92
C PHE A 23 -13.00 -23.89 -32.59
N GLY A 24 -13.32 -22.93 -33.46
CA GLY A 24 -13.11 -21.50 -33.20
C GLY A 24 -13.94 -20.99 -32.01
N ALA A 25 -15.18 -21.40 -31.87
CA ALA A 25 -16.03 -21.06 -30.74
C ALA A 25 -15.50 -21.64 -29.42
N SER A 26 -14.99 -22.88 -29.45
CA SER A 26 -14.42 -23.53 -28.27
C SER A 26 -13.11 -22.85 -27.81
N LEU A 27 -12.26 -22.47 -28.77
CA LEU A 27 -11.02 -21.69 -28.46
C LEU A 27 -11.35 -20.32 -27.90
N GLY A 28 -12.34 -19.63 -28.45
CA GLY A 28 -12.82 -18.34 -27.94
C GLY A 28 -13.35 -18.44 -26.52
N ALA A 29 -14.17 -19.44 -26.22
CA ALA A 29 -14.70 -19.70 -24.89
C ALA A 29 -13.56 -20.01 -23.88
N LEU A 30 -12.58 -20.82 -24.29
CA LEU A 30 -11.42 -21.12 -23.45
C LEU A 30 -10.58 -19.85 -23.12
N ALA A 31 -10.33 -19.01 -24.14
CA ALA A 31 -9.58 -17.78 -23.96
C ALA A 31 -10.29 -16.81 -23.01
N VAL A 32 -11.62 -16.66 -23.14
CA VAL A 32 -12.43 -15.85 -22.23
C VAL A 32 -12.39 -16.42 -20.80
N SER A 33 -12.54 -17.73 -20.66
CA SER A 33 -12.48 -18.40 -19.35
C SER A 33 -11.13 -18.22 -18.68
N LEU A 34 -10.02 -18.32 -19.41
CA LEU A 34 -8.68 -18.10 -18.91
C LEU A 34 -8.46 -16.63 -18.52
N ALA A 35 -8.97 -15.69 -19.30
CA ALA A 35 -8.87 -14.26 -18.97
C ALA A 35 -9.66 -13.92 -17.70
N VAL A 36 -10.86 -14.46 -17.54
CA VAL A 36 -11.67 -14.30 -16.33
C VAL A 36 -10.98 -14.96 -15.13
N PHE A 37 -10.48 -16.18 -15.29
CA PHE A 37 -9.78 -16.88 -14.22
C PHE A 37 -8.50 -16.14 -13.78
N TYR A 38 -7.72 -15.66 -14.75
CA TYR A 38 -6.53 -14.85 -14.47
C TYR A 38 -6.89 -13.54 -13.78
N GLY A 39 -7.95 -12.85 -14.24
CA GLY A 39 -8.45 -11.63 -13.59
C GLY A 39 -8.88 -11.87 -12.14
N VAL A 40 -9.65 -12.93 -11.89
CA VAL A 40 -10.04 -13.34 -10.53
C VAL A 40 -8.82 -13.72 -9.69
N TRP A 41 -7.88 -14.48 -10.26
CA TRP A 41 -6.66 -14.86 -9.56
C TRP A 41 -5.81 -13.65 -9.17
N VAL A 42 -5.64 -12.67 -10.07
CA VAL A 42 -4.93 -11.42 -9.79
C VAL A 42 -5.63 -10.62 -8.70
N LEU A 43 -6.98 -10.53 -8.73
CA LEU A 43 -7.74 -9.83 -7.70
C LEU A 43 -7.64 -10.51 -6.32
N TYR A 44 -7.60 -11.85 -6.31
CA TYR A 44 -7.53 -12.63 -5.06
C TYR A 44 -6.12 -12.66 -4.44
N ASN A 45 -5.09 -12.60 -5.29
CA ASN A 45 -3.68 -12.59 -4.89
C ASN A 45 -3.04 -11.20 -5.03
N ALA A 46 -3.86 -10.15 -5.17
CA ALA A 46 -3.36 -8.80 -5.20
C ALA A 46 -2.49 -8.54 -3.95
N PRO A 47 -1.29 -7.99 -4.13
CA PRO A 47 -0.41 -7.69 -3.02
C PRO A 47 -1.13 -6.77 -2.03
N SER A 48 -0.85 -6.94 -0.75
CA SER A 48 -1.31 -6.04 0.30
C SER A 48 -0.87 -4.60 0.00
N ILE A 49 -1.57 -3.63 0.59
CA ILE A 49 -1.20 -2.22 0.48
C ILE A 49 0.27 -2.06 0.85
N THR A 50 1.00 -1.33 0.01
CA THR A 50 2.39 -0.98 0.27
C THR A 50 2.48 0.41 0.88
N MET A 51 3.35 0.53 1.88
CA MET A 51 3.68 1.78 2.55
C MET A 51 5.08 2.20 2.13
N GLN A 52 5.23 3.42 1.65
CA GLN A 52 6.50 4.01 1.25
C GLN A 52 6.73 5.32 2.01
N LEU A 53 7.91 5.49 2.54
CA LEU A 53 8.32 6.75 3.17
C LEU A 53 8.52 7.81 2.09
N GLY A 54 7.87 8.95 2.25
CA GLY A 54 7.89 10.05 1.31
C GLY A 54 8.68 11.26 1.83
N ASP A 55 8.26 12.43 1.39
CA ASP A 55 8.93 13.68 1.73
C ASP A 55 8.93 13.94 3.24
N GLY A 56 10.00 14.57 3.72
CA GLY A 56 10.13 14.95 5.12
C GLY A 56 10.55 13.82 6.06
N ILE A 57 10.82 12.62 5.54
CA ILE A 57 11.33 11.48 6.29
C ILE A 57 12.74 11.17 5.76
N TYR A 58 13.70 11.09 6.68
CA TYR A 58 15.08 10.75 6.36
C TYR A 58 15.28 9.23 6.31
N ASN A 59 16.42 8.80 5.81
CA ASN A 59 16.74 7.38 5.66
C ASN A 59 16.63 6.62 6.99
N THR A 60 16.32 5.34 6.89
CA THR A 60 16.21 4.43 8.02
C THR A 60 17.50 4.37 8.82
N GLU A 61 17.38 4.52 10.13
CA GLU A 61 18.41 4.22 11.12
C GLU A 61 17.87 3.11 12.04
N TYR A 62 18.74 2.47 12.79
CA TYR A 62 18.38 1.36 13.68
C TYR A 62 18.90 1.62 15.08
N TYR A 63 18.10 1.27 16.09
CA TYR A 63 18.54 1.24 17.48
C TYR A 63 18.06 -0.03 18.16
N THR A 64 18.79 -0.46 19.16
CA THR A 64 18.39 -1.60 20.00
C THR A 64 17.91 -1.06 21.34
N PRO A 65 16.62 -1.21 21.70
CA PRO A 65 16.13 -0.83 23.02
C PRO A 65 16.85 -1.62 24.11
N GLU A 66 17.09 -0.97 25.28
CA GLU A 66 17.85 -1.57 26.41
C GLU A 66 17.31 -2.95 26.86
N ASN A 67 16.01 -3.19 26.70
CA ASN A 67 15.35 -4.41 27.11
C ASN A 67 14.97 -5.32 25.92
N SER A 68 15.62 -5.19 24.78
CA SER A 68 15.32 -5.94 23.56
C SER A 68 16.60 -6.36 22.85
N ASN A 69 16.58 -7.57 22.30
CA ASN A 69 17.64 -8.06 21.41
C ASN A 69 17.31 -7.79 19.91
N LYS A 70 16.27 -6.98 19.63
CA LYS A 70 15.85 -6.65 18.27
C LYS A 70 16.15 -5.20 17.94
N GLU A 71 16.84 -4.99 16.85
CA GLU A 71 16.96 -3.67 16.24
C GLU A 71 15.61 -3.20 15.73
N LEU A 72 15.22 -1.99 16.06
CA LEU A 72 14.01 -1.34 15.59
C LEU A 72 14.36 -0.24 14.60
N PRO A 73 13.69 -0.19 13.44
CA PRO A 73 13.87 0.91 12.51
C PRO A 73 13.27 2.18 13.08
N PHE A 74 13.99 3.27 12.98
CA PHE A 74 13.50 4.60 13.29
C PHE A 74 13.87 5.60 12.19
N TYR A 75 13.12 6.68 12.15
CA TYR A 75 13.21 7.67 11.09
C TYR A 75 13.16 9.07 11.67
N TRP A 76 14.17 9.84 11.39
CA TRP A 76 14.13 11.27 11.67
C TRP A 76 13.17 11.95 10.70
N CYS A 77 12.32 12.83 11.23
CA CYS A 77 11.30 13.52 10.47
C CYS A 77 11.49 15.04 10.55
N LYS A 78 11.16 15.71 9.45
CA LYS A 78 10.96 17.16 9.39
C LYS A 78 9.66 17.52 10.11
N LYS A 79 9.38 18.83 10.22
CA LYS A 79 8.14 19.37 10.79
C LYS A 79 6.90 18.83 10.07
N SER A 80 7.02 18.55 8.78
CA SER A 80 6.00 17.88 7.97
C SER A 80 6.62 16.66 7.29
N ALA A 81 5.94 15.54 7.36
CA ALA A 81 6.35 14.26 6.79
C ALA A 81 5.18 13.63 6.02
N LYS A 82 5.50 12.87 5.00
CA LYS A 82 4.49 12.22 4.15
C LYS A 82 4.79 10.73 3.99
N ILE A 83 3.76 9.91 4.13
CA ILE A 83 3.82 8.48 3.86
C ILE A 83 2.90 8.18 2.69
N LYS A 84 3.44 7.61 1.63
CA LYS A 84 2.69 7.17 0.46
C LYS A 84 2.12 5.78 0.68
N LEU A 85 0.86 5.61 0.33
CA LEU A 85 0.16 4.32 0.35
C LEU A 85 -0.25 3.98 -1.08
N VAL A 86 -0.02 2.73 -1.48
CA VAL A 86 -0.48 2.21 -2.77
C VAL A 86 -1.36 1.01 -2.52
N ASN A 87 -2.65 1.15 -2.81
CA ASN A 87 -3.62 0.07 -2.75
C ASN A 87 -3.85 -0.50 -4.16
N PRO A 88 -3.35 -1.69 -4.46
CA PRO A 88 -3.56 -2.34 -5.75
C PRO A 88 -4.94 -2.98 -5.89
N GLN A 89 -5.74 -3.04 -4.81
CA GLN A 89 -7.06 -3.67 -4.79
C GLN A 89 -8.13 -2.67 -5.21
N LEU A 90 -9.09 -3.09 -6.02
CA LEU A 90 -10.15 -2.23 -6.57
C LEU A 90 -11.15 -1.72 -5.52
N ASN A 91 -11.06 -2.21 -4.30
CA ASN A 91 -11.91 -1.82 -3.18
C ASN A 91 -11.14 -0.95 -2.18
N THR A 92 -11.88 -0.18 -1.41
CA THR A 92 -11.32 0.54 -0.25
C THR A 92 -11.06 -0.45 0.87
N GLU A 93 -9.86 -0.40 1.42
CA GLU A 93 -9.41 -1.28 2.49
C GLU A 93 -9.14 -0.48 3.77
N ARG A 94 -9.57 -0.99 4.92
CA ARG A 94 -9.39 -0.33 6.21
C ARG A 94 -8.15 -0.83 6.93
N TYR A 95 -7.29 0.12 7.34
CA TYR A 95 -6.03 -0.14 8.02
C TYR A 95 -5.88 0.73 9.27
N THR A 96 -5.07 0.25 10.21
CA THR A 96 -4.53 1.07 11.29
C THR A 96 -3.08 1.39 10.98
N PHE A 97 -2.78 2.67 10.83
CA PHE A 97 -1.42 3.19 10.80
C PHE A 97 -0.94 3.41 12.24
N THR A 98 0.21 2.85 12.59
CA THR A 98 0.78 2.94 13.93
C THR A 98 2.25 3.29 13.87
N PHE A 99 2.72 4.07 14.83
CA PHE A 99 4.14 4.29 15.11
C PHE A 99 4.32 4.75 16.55
N THR A 100 5.55 4.68 17.05
CA THR A 100 5.91 5.23 18.33
C THR A 100 6.68 6.53 18.11
N VAL A 101 6.33 7.58 18.85
CA VAL A 101 7.10 8.83 18.88
C VAL A 101 8.31 8.60 19.78
N GLY A 102 9.52 8.63 19.22
CA GLY A 102 10.74 8.44 19.96
C GLY A 102 11.02 9.61 20.90
N ASP A 103 11.66 9.34 22.01
CA ASP A 103 11.97 10.25 23.11
C ASP A 103 13.21 11.14 22.88
N TYR A 104 13.85 10.94 21.73
CA TYR A 104 15.07 11.68 21.43
C TYR A 104 14.79 13.17 21.22
N PHE A 105 15.01 14.00 22.25
CA PHE A 105 15.14 15.46 22.13
C PHE A 105 13.89 16.34 22.17
N PHE A 106 12.73 15.90 22.64
CA PHE A 106 11.66 16.87 22.87
C PHE A 106 11.37 17.06 24.36
N ASP A 107 11.13 18.30 24.69
CA ASP A 107 10.69 18.68 26.03
C ASP A 107 9.17 18.43 26.12
N ILE A 108 8.77 17.42 26.90
CA ILE A 108 7.37 17.07 27.13
C ILE A 108 6.60 18.26 27.76
N SER A 109 7.29 19.15 28.46
CA SER A 109 6.68 20.34 29.07
C SER A 109 6.07 21.29 28.03
N ASP A 110 6.59 21.32 26.82
CA ASP A 110 6.05 22.10 25.70
C ASP A 110 4.75 21.49 25.12
N ARG A 111 4.37 20.30 25.54
CA ARG A 111 3.22 19.54 25.04
C ARG A 111 3.10 19.56 23.51
N PRO A 112 4.12 19.11 22.79
CA PRO A 112 4.06 19.09 21.34
C PRO A 112 2.92 18.18 20.88
N SER A 113 2.42 18.41 19.67
CA SER A 113 1.37 17.57 19.08
C SER A 113 1.78 17.06 17.72
N ILE A 114 1.25 15.89 17.39
CA ILE A 114 1.33 15.30 16.05
C ILE A 114 -0.08 15.29 15.48
N THR A 115 -0.25 15.92 14.33
CA THR A 115 -1.49 15.86 13.55
C THR A 115 -1.28 14.95 12.36
N ILE A 116 -2.16 13.97 12.22
CA ILE A 116 -2.19 13.04 11.10
C ILE A 116 -3.41 13.37 10.26
N THR A 117 -3.21 13.54 8.96
CA THR A 117 -4.26 13.83 7.98
C THR A 117 -4.24 12.79 6.88
N PHE A 118 -5.43 12.30 6.51
CA PHE A 118 -5.63 11.40 5.38
C PHE A 118 -6.93 11.78 4.66
N GLY A 119 -6.83 12.26 3.43
CA GLY A 119 -7.96 12.88 2.73
C GLY A 119 -8.53 14.05 3.53
N ASP A 120 -9.82 14.02 3.78
CA ASP A 120 -10.52 15.06 4.56
C ASP A 120 -10.54 14.78 6.07
N SER A 121 -9.98 13.65 6.52
CA SER A 121 -9.92 13.26 7.94
C SER A 121 -8.62 13.71 8.58
N SER A 122 -8.70 14.28 9.77
CA SER A 122 -7.54 14.71 10.53
C SER A 122 -7.72 14.44 12.02
N GLN A 123 -6.64 14.01 12.67
CA GLN A 123 -6.61 13.77 14.12
C GLN A 123 -5.31 14.29 14.73
N THR A 124 -5.44 14.97 15.86
CA THR A 124 -4.30 15.52 16.60
C THR A 124 -4.08 14.74 17.90
N PHE A 125 -2.83 14.37 18.14
CA PHE A 125 -2.37 13.65 19.32
C PHE A 125 -1.38 14.55 20.08
N VAL A 126 -1.72 14.88 21.32
CA VAL A 126 -0.77 15.58 22.21
C VAL A 126 0.24 14.56 22.72
N VAL A 127 1.52 14.80 22.50
CA VAL A 127 2.60 13.94 23.00
C VAL A 127 2.79 14.22 24.47
N SER A 128 2.27 13.34 25.32
CA SER A 128 2.21 13.51 26.77
C SER A 128 3.22 12.65 27.53
N GLN A 129 3.91 11.75 26.86
CA GLN A 129 4.90 10.85 27.44
C GLN A 129 5.91 10.40 26.39
N GLU A 130 7.07 9.98 26.85
CA GLU A 130 8.08 9.33 26.03
C GLU A 130 7.58 8.02 25.44
N ASN A 131 8.06 7.70 24.24
CA ASN A 131 7.68 6.47 23.53
C ASN A 131 6.16 6.29 23.35
N MET A 132 5.44 7.39 23.18
CA MET A 132 4.00 7.37 22.98
C MET A 132 3.64 6.68 21.66
N LYS A 133 2.84 5.62 21.74
CA LYS A 133 2.32 4.93 20.57
C LYS A 133 1.11 5.66 20.00
N ILE A 134 1.21 6.08 18.77
CA ILE A 134 0.12 6.68 17.99
C ILE A 134 -0.56 5.60 17.15
N ARG A 135 -1.89 5.69 17.07
CA ARG A 135 -2.73 4.83 16.22
C ARG A 135 -3.75 5.69 15.48
N TYR A 136 -3.80 5.53 14.18
CA TYR A 136 -4.72 6.26 13.31
C TYR A 136 -5.34 5.31 12.28
N THR A 137 -6.67 5.30 12.19
CA THR A 137 -7.37 4.44 11.24
C THR A 137 -7.56 5.17 9.91
N VAL A 138 -7.26 4.49 8.80
CA VAL A 138 -7.39 5.00 7.44
C VAL A 138 -8.19 4.04 6.57
N ASP A 139 -9.07 4.58 5.74
CA ASP A 139 -9.77 3.86 4.68
C ASP A 139 -9.05 4.15 3.36
N VAL A 140 -8.17 3.25 2.95
CA VAL A 140 -7.26 3.43 1.82
C VAL A 140 -7.97 3.06 0.51
N PRO A 141 -8.29 4.03 -0.36
CA PRO A 141 -8.94 3.77 -1.64
C PRO A 141 -8.00 3.05 -2.62
N PHE A 142 -8.55 2.53 -3.69
CA PHE A 142 -7.76 2.02 -4.82
C PHE A 142 -6.80 3.09 -5.36
N GLY A 143 -5.58 2.68 -5.69
CA GLY A 143 -4.54 3.53 -6.25
C GLY A 143 -3.64 4.16 -5.20
N GLU A 144 -3.14 5.35 -5.50
CA GLU A 144 -2.20 6.08 -4.65
C GLU A 144 -2.94 7.03 -3.72
N SER A 145 -2.49 7.10 -2.48
CA SER A 145 -2.94 8.05 -1.46
C SER A 145 -1.77 8.40 -0.53
N ALA A 146 -1.96 9.33 0.39
CA ALA A 146 -0.91 9.71 1.32
C ALA A 146 -1.45 10.03 2.71
N ILE A 147 -0.68 9.65 3.72
CA ILE A 147 -0.82 10.14 5.10
C ILE A 147 0.13 11.33 5.25
N ASP A 148 -0.41 12.48 5.58
CA ASP A 148 0.36 13.66 5.93
C ASP A 148 0.48 13.75 7.46
N ILE A 149 1.71 13.95 7.95
CA ILE A 149 2.01 14.07 9.37
C ILE A 149 2.62 15.44 9.62
N SER A 150 2.10 16.18 10.58
CA SER A 150 2.65 17.46 11.00
C SER A 150 2.94 17.48 12.50
N TYR A 151 4.04 18.12 12.88
CA TYR A 151 4.51 18.22 14.26
C TYR A 151 4.55 19.69 14.69
N SER A 152 4.01 19.99 15.88
CA SER A 152 3.94 21.37 16.40
C SER A 152 5.11 21.78 17.27
N GLY A 153 5.97 20.82 17.68
CA GLY A 153 7.08 21.09 18.59
C GLY A 153 8.23 21.85 17.95
N LYS A 154 9.23 22.13 18.76
CA LYS A 154 10.47 22.81 18.37
C LYS A 154 11.36 21.91 17.49
N ARG A 155 12.24 22.55 16.75
CA ARG A 155 13.33 21.86 16.04
C ARG A 155 14.29 21.23 17.07
N VAL A 156 14.76 20.03 16.76
CA VAL A 156 15.83 19.38 17.52
C VAL A 156 17.14 20.13 17.29
N ASP A 157 17.81 20.49 18.37
CA ASP A 157 19.14 21.08 18.31
C ASP A 157 20.20 19.97 18.24
N ALA A 158 20.68 19.72 17.04
CA ALA A 158 21.73 18.74 16.76
C ALA A 158 22.86 19.41 15.98
N PRO A 159 23.80 20.07 16.63
CA PRO A 159 24.82 20.92 15.99
C PRO A 159 25.71 20.19 14.99
N GLN A 160 25.89 18.88 15.13
CA GLN A 160 26.70 18.05 14.22
C GLN A 160 25.90 17.42 13.08
N ASP A 161 24.57 17.62 13.05
CA ASP A 161 23.68 17.08 12.03
C ASP A 161 23.19 18.22 11.13
N SER A 162 23.51 18.15 9.84
CA SER A 162 23.07 19.15 8.85
C SER A 162 21.60 19.05 8.51
N ARG A 163 20.92 17.98 8.93
CA ARG A 163 19.48 17.77 8.68
C ARG A 163 18.62 18.69 9.55
N THR A 164 17.42 18.98 9.07
CA THR A 164 16.42 19.72 9.85
C THR A 164 15.49 18.74 10.55
N LEU A 165 15.76 18.44 11.81
CA LEU A 165 15.11 17.40 12.59
C LEU A 165 14.06 17.99 13.53
N TYR A 166 12.91 17.33 13.66
CA TYR A 166 11.82 17.74 14.55
C TYR A 166 11.32 16.62 15.45
N PHE A 167 11.14 15.43 14.95
CA PHE A 167 10.69 14.28 15.73
C PHE A 167 11.22 12.97 15.16
N VAL A 168 11.12 11.92 15.96
CA VAL A 168 11.50 10.56 15.57
C VAL A 168 10.25 9.70 15.47
N MET A 169 10.12 9.00 14.37
CA MET A 169 9.09 7.99 14.14
C MET A 169 9.73 6.60 14.23
N VAL A 170 9.33 5.82 15.23
CA VAL A 170 9.87 4.49 15.48
C VAL A 170 8.86 3.46 14.99
N GLN A 171 9.35 2.51 14.21
CA GLN A 171 8.62 1.33 13.73
C GLN A 171 7.23 1.66 13.13
N PRO A 172 7.15 2.51 12.09
CA PRO A 172 5.88 2.76 11.43
C PRO A 172 5.35 1.47 10.77
N GLN A 173 4.08 1.18 11.00
CA GLN A 173 3.42 -0.03 10.53
C GLN A 173 2.02 0.28 10.02
N LEU A 174 1.57 -0.51 9.05
CA LEU A 174 0.22 -0.49 8.52
C LEU A 174 -0.39 -1.88 8.70
N GLU A 175 -1.38 -2.00 9.57
CA GLU A 175 -2.03 -3.26 9.92
C GLU A 175 -3.47 -3.28 9.40
N ARG A 176 -3.85 -4.32 8.65
CA ARG A 176 -5.22 -4.48 8.16
C ARG A 176 -6.18 -4.76 9.32
N ILE A 177 -7.28 -4.01 9.37
CA ILE A 177 -8.38 -4.29 10.29
C ILE A 177 -9.25 -5.38 9.66
N LYS A 178 -9.39 -6.50 10.35
CA LYS A 178 -10.24 -7.63 9.94
C LYS A 178 -11.70 -7.39 10.28
#